data_7e6afcd09e2ea2714c81237702fac994
#
_entry.id   7e6afcd09e2ea2714c81237702fac994
#
_cell.length_a   1.000
_cell.length_b   1.000
_cell.length_c   1.000
_cell.angle_alpha   90.00
_cell.angle_beta   90.00
_cell.angle_gamma   90.00
#
_symmetry.space_group_name_H-M   'P 1'
#
loop_
_entity.id
_entity.type
_entity.pdbx_description
1 polymer ?
#
loop_
_entity_poly.entity_id
_entity_poly.type
_entity_poly.pdbx_seq_one_letter_code
_entity_poly.pdbx_strand_id
1 'polypeptide(L)'
;MVLRLIPQTILTMEQLHLPSVLENLGARPKGLILVTGPTGSGKSTTLAAITDWINRNEARHILTIEDPVEFVHESRMSLIRHREVGLHTLRFHNALREDPDVILVGEIRDQETLSTALEAAQTGHLVFGTLHTNSAAKTVERVLGTYPPEEQGSVRRSLSESLLGVIAQGLLKTTDGKRAAFHDILINTDACKDFIRRGRSMRWRKSWNAAGSMGW
;
A
#
# COMPACT_ATOMS: atom_id res chain seq x y z
N MET A 1 -27.96 15.54 -4.21
CA MET A 1 -26.71 15.82 -3.45
C MET A 1 -26.42 14.58 -2.63
N VAL A 2 -25.26 13.94 -2.81
CA VAL A 2 -24.82 12.79 -2.00
C VAL A 2 -23.77 13.29 -1.02
N LEU A 3 -24.02 13.14 0.28
CA LEU A 3 -23.08 13.49 1.34
C LEU A 3 -22.42 12.21 1.84
N ARG A 4 -21.10 12.18 1.88
CA ARG A 4 -20.31 11.08 2.51
C ARG A 4 -19.77 11.62 3.84
N LEU A 5 -20.11 10.95 4.93
CA LEU A 5 -19.53 11.25 6.23
C LEU A 5 -18.09 10.74 6.28
N ILE A 6 -17.16 11.59 6.65
CA ILE A 6 -15.77 11.22 6.95
C ILE A 6 -15.76 10.67 8.39
N PRO A 7 -15.24 9.43 8.61
CA PRO A 7 -15.14 8.89 9.95
C PRO A 7 -14.25 9.76 10.85
N GLN A 8 -14.73 10.12 12.02
CA GLN A 8 -13.96 10.92 12.99
C GLN A 8 -12.95 10.09 13.78
N THR A 9 -13.16 8.76 13.86
CA THR A 9 -12.31 7.87 14.63
C THR A 9 -11.57 6.92 13.70
N ILE A 10 -10.25 6.91 13.81
CA ILE A 10 -9.37 5.98 13.12
C ILE A 10 -9.15 4.79 14.06
N LEU A 11 -9.46 3.58 13.58
CA LEU A 11 -9.23 2.35 14.33
C LEU A 11 -7.73 2.02 14.32
N THR A 12 -7.23 1.53 15.45
CA THR A 12 -5.83 1.10 15.56
C THR A 12 -5.59 -0.24 14.86
N MET A 13 -4.32 -0.56 14.62
CA MET A 13 -3.95 -1.84 14.02
C MET A 13 -4.38 -3.03 14.89
N GLU A 14 -4.29 -2.91 16.21
CA GLU A 14 -4.77 -3.93 17.16
C GLU A 14 -6.29 -4.11 17.10
N GLN A 15 -7.05 -3.00 17.05
CA GLN A 15 -8.52 -3.05 16.96
C GLN A 15 -9.00 -3.70 15.65
N LEU A 16 -8.21 -3.58 14.59
CA LEU A 16 -8.46 -4.20 13.28
C LEU A 16 -7.88 -5.62 13.19
N HIS A 17 -7.21 -6.10 14.23
CA HIS A 17 -6.50 -7.39 14.24
C HIS A 17 -5.55 -7.55 13.05
N LEU A 18 -4.83 -6.47 12.69
CA LEU A 18 -3.89 -6.49 11.60
C LEU A 18 -2.61 -7.24 12.01
N PRO A 19 -2.00 -8.00 11.08
CA PRO A 19 -0.75 -8.70 11.36
C PRO A 19 0.39 -7.74 11.73
N SER A 20 1.19 -8.07 12.74
CA SER A 20 2.31 -7.25 13.24
C SER A 20 3.39 -6.96 12.19
N VAL A 21 3.46 -7.76 11.14
CA VAL A 21 4.36 -7.50 9.99
C VAL A 21 4.10 -6.14 9.34
N LEU A 22 2.89 -5.57 9.46
CA LEU A 22 2.54 -4.26 8.91
C LEU A 22 3.22 -3.12 9.68
N GLU A 23 3.46 -3.28 10.98
CA GLU A 23 4.27 -2.34 11.77
C GLU A 23 5.71 -2.30 11.27
N ASN A 24 6.30 -3.48 11.04
CA ASN A 24 7.64 -3.59 10.47
C ASN A 24 7.76 -2.97 9.08
N LEU A 25 6.71 -3.06 8.28
CA LEU A 25 6.65 -2.41 6.96
C LEU A 25 6.52 -0.89 7.12
N GLY A 26 5.69 -0.41 8.05
CA GLY A 26 5.49 1.02 8.34
C GLY A 26 6.74 1.71 8.91
N ALA A 27 7.58 0.96 9.64
CA ALA A 27 8.85 1.45 10.18
C ALA A 27 9.99 1.56 9.15
N ARG A 28 9.80 1.07 7.91
CA ARG A 28 10.86 1.16 6.89
C ARG A 28 11.13 2.60 6.48
N PRO A 29 12.39 2.96 6.22
CA PRO A 29 12.74 4.32 5.82
C PRO A 29 12.28 4.64 4.39
N LYS A 30 12.26 3.65 3.50
CA LYS A 30 11.88 3.80 2.09
C LYS A 30 11.39 2.49 1.49
N GLY A 31 10.72 2.59 0.36
CA GLY A 31 10.24 1.48 -0.46
C GLY A 31 8.76 1.60 -0.80
N LEU A 32 8.24 0.67 -1.57
CA LEU A 32 6.86 0.63 -2.03
C LEU A 32 6.07 -0.46 -1.31
N ILE A 33 4.92 -0.11 -0.77
CA ILE A 33 3.95 -1.03 -0.17
C ILE A 33 2.63 -0.87 -0.92
N LEU A 34 2.10 -1.96 -1.44
CA LEU A 34 0.83 -1.97 -2.17
C LEU A 34 -0.26 -2.63 -1.34
N VAL A 35 -1.35 -1.90 -1.08
CA VAL A 35 -2.55 -2.43 -0.43
C VAL A 35 -3.61 -2.65 -1.50
N THR A 36 -4.07 -3.88 -1.66
CA THR A 36 -4.91 -4.25 -2.79
C THR A 36 -6.17 -4.98 -2.35
N GLY A 37 -7.16 -5.04 -3.23
CA GLY A 37 -8.44 -5.68 -2.95
C GLY A 37 -9.61 -4.98 -3.65
N PRO A 38 -10.78 -5.60 -3.72
CA PRO A 38 -11.95 -5.01 -4.33
C PRO A 38 -12.42 -3.74 -3.60
N THR A 39 -13.27 -2.97 -4.24
CA THR A 39 -13.91 -1.82 -3.59
C THR A 39 -14.69 -2.30 -2.36
N GLY A 40 -14.57 -1.57 -1.26
CA GLY A 40 -15.21 -1.93 0.01
C GLY A 40 -14.51 -3.03 0.81
N SER A 41 -13.29 -3.47 0.41
CA SER A 41 -12.51 -4.46 1.19
C SER A 41 -11.82 -3.89 2.42
N GLY A 42 -11.92 -2.57 2.67
CA GLY A 42 -11.32 -1.92 3.83
C GLY A 42 -9.88 -1.44 3.63
N LYS A 43 -9.39 -1.30 2.39
CA LYS A 43 -8.04 -0.81 2.08
C LYS A 43 -7.73 0.53 2.76
N SER A 44 -8.62 1.50 2.61
CA SER A 44 -8.45 2.84 3.19
C SER A 44 -8.42 2.79 4.73
N THR A 45 -9.24 1.92 5.34
CA THR A 45 -9.23 1.70 6.80
C THR A 45 -7.90 1.13 7.27
N THR A 46 -7.37 0.14 6.56
CA THR A 46 -6.06 -0.47 6.85
C THR A 46 -4.94 0.54 6.67
N LEU A 47 -4.95 1.32 5.60
CA LEU A 47 -3.97 2.39 5.37
C LEU A 47 -4.05 3.48 6.44
N ALA A 48 -5.27 3.88 6.84
CA ALA A 48 -5.46 4.85 7.92
C ALA A 48 -4.87 4.33 9.25
N ALA A 49 -5.06 3.04 9.57
CA ALA A 49 -4.49 2.43 10.78
C ALA A 49 -2.95 2.39 10.73
N ILE A 50 -2.35 2.04 9.59
CA ILE A 50 -0.89 2.05 9.42
C ILE A 50 -0.35 3.47 9.52
N THR A 51 -1.01 4.44 8.88
CA THR A 51 -0.63 5.85 8.93
C THR A 51 -0.72 6.41 10.36
N ASP A 52 -1.77 6.07 11.10
CA ASP A 52 -1.91 6.48 12.51
C ASP A 52 -0.84 5.83 13.40
N TRP A 53 -0.47 4.58 13.12
CA TRP A 53 0.64 3.93 13.83
C TRP A 53 1.96 4.65 13.58
N ILE A 54 2.30 4.99 12.32
CA ILE A 54 3.50 5.77 11.98
C ILE A 54 3.45 7.13 12.70
N ASN A 55 2.32 7.83 12.63
CA ASN A 55 2.11 9.13 13.24
C ASN A 55 2.31 9.16 14.77
N ARG A 56 2.05 8.03 15.44
CA ARG A 56 2.22 7.90 16.90
C ARG A 56 3.63 7.49 17.32
N ASN A 57 4.36 6.79 16.46
CA ASN A 57 5.61 6.11 16.82
C ASN A 57 6.84 6.70 16.14
N GLU A 58 6.67 7.45 15.04
CA GLU A 58 7.75 7.95 14.21
C GLU A 58 7.64 9.46 13.99
N ALA A 59 8.77 10.17 14.01
CA ALA A 59 8.83 11.61 13.70
C ALA A 59 9.12 11.80 12.20
N ARG A 60 8.06 11.81 11.37
CA ARG A 60 8.15 11.89 9.90
C ARG A 60 7.22 12.94 9.31
N HIS A 61 7.51 13.39 8.11
CA HIS A 61 6.57 14.15 7.29
C HIS A 61 5.77 13.18 6.43
N ILE A 62 4.47 13.06 6.70
CA ILE A 62 3.53 12.17 5.99
C ILE A 62 2.65 13.01 5.07
N LEU A 63 2.66 12.69 3.79
CA LEU A 63 1.83 13.33 2.78
C LEU A 63 0.80 12.34 2.24
N THR A 64 -0.49 12.65 2.32
CA THR A 64 -1.53 11.86 1.66
C THR A 64 -2.04 12.57 0.42
N ILE A 65 -2.27 11.79 -0.66
CA ILE A 65 -2.78 12.28 -1.95
C ILE A 65 -3.96 11.39 -2.31
N GLU A 66 -5.16 11.91 -2.15
CA GLU A 66 -6.41 11.16 -2.21
C GLU A 66 -7.46 11.86 -3.10
N ASP A 67 -8.46 11.11 -3.57
CA ASP A 67 -9.57 11.60 -4.40
C ASP A 67 -10.88 10.88 -4.02
N PRO A 68 -11.67 11.44 -3.08
CA PRO A 68 -11.35 12.46 -2.08
C PRO A 68 -10.60 11.89 -0.84
N VAL A 69 -10.24 12.78 0.11
CA VAL A 69 -9.71 12.36 1.43
C VAL A 69 -10.78 11.57 2.18
N GLU A 70 -10.42 10.32 2.59
CA GLU A 70 -11.33 9.43 3.30
C GLU A 70 -11.15 9.45 4.83
N PHE A 71 -9.93 9.72 5.31
CA PHE A 71 -9.61 9.83 6.73
C PHE A 71 -8.77 11.08 7.00
N VAL A 72 -9.13 11.84 8.02
CA VAL A 72 -8.35 13.00 8.45
C VAL A 72 -7.56 12.65 9.69
N HIS A 73 -6.24 12.76 9.60
CA HIS A 73 -5.31 12.51 10.69
C HIS A 73 -4.88 13.82 11.33
N GLU A 74 -4.91 13.89 12.65
CA GLU A 74 -4.26 14.94 13.40
C GLU A 74 -2.77 14.64 13.55
N SER A 75 -1.90 15.63 13.31
CA SER A 75 -0.46 15.48 13.53
C SER A 75 -0.16 15.21 15.00
N ARG A 76 0.69 14.18 15.26
CA ARG A 76 1.16 13.78 16.60
C ARG A 76 2.68 13.86 16.66
N MET A 77 3.38 12.71 16.59
CA MET A 77 4.83 12.72 16.43
C MET A 77 5.23 13.09 15.00
N SER A 78 4.42 12.70 14.02
CA SER A 78 4.63 13.06 12.62
C SER A 78 3.86 14.33 12.24
N LEU A 79 4.35 15.06 11.24
CA LEU A 79 3.60 16.10 10.54
C LEU A 79 2.80 15.45 9.42
N ILE A 80 1.47 15.58 9.46
CA ILE A 80 0.61 15.04 8.39
C ILE A 80 0.01 16.16 7.56
N ARG A 81 0.10 16.03 6.24
CA ARG A 81 -0.51 16.91 5.25
C ARG A 81 -1.40 16.10 4.31
N HIS A 82 -2.66 16.52 4.19
CA HIS A 82 -3.61 15.92 3.24
C HIS A 82 -3.69 16.77 1.98
N ARG A 83 -3.60 16.12 0.82
CA ARG A 83 -3.79 16.71 -0.51
C ARG A 83 -4.91 15.99 -1.24
N GLU A 84 -5.95 16.73 -1.58
CA GLU A 84 -7.02 16.20 -2.41
C GLU A 84 -6.74 16.54 -3.88
N VAL A 85 -6.84 15.53 -4.75
CA VAL A 85 -6.63 15.70 -6.19
C VAL A 85 -7.71 16.63 -6.77
N GLY A 86 -7.30 17.56 -7.60
CA GLY A 86 -8.19 18.57 -8.17
C GLY A 86 -8.41 19.82 -7.30
N LEU A 87 -8.34 19.71 -5.96
CA LEU A 87 -8.44 20.85 -5.06
C LEU A 87 -7.06 21.41 -4.66
N HIS A 88 -6.14 20.52 -4.25
CA HIS A 88 -4.84 20.92 -3.70
C HIS A 88 -3.67 20.58 -4.60
N THR A 89 -3.81 19.57 -5.47
CA THR A 89 -2.79 19.17 -6.43
C THR A 89 -3.43 18.63 -7.71
N LEU A 90 -2.83 18.91 -8.86
CA LEU A 90 -3.27 18.36 -10.13
C LEU A 90 -2.58 17.03 -10.45
N ARG A 91 -1.40 16.78 -9.85
CA ARG A 91 -0.60 15.59 -10.13
C ARG A 91 0.21 15.16 -8.90
N PHE A 92 0.39 13.87 -8.75
CA PHE A 92 1.23 13.27 -7.71
C PHE A 92 2.66 13.81 -7.71
N HIS A 93 3.25 14.01 -8.87
CA HIS A 93 4.64 14.51 -9.01
C HIS A 93 4.88 15.86 -8.30
N ASN A 94 3.89 16.74 -8.23
CA ASN A 94 4.05 18.01 -7.55
C ASN A 94 4.19 17.87 -6.02
N ALA A 95 3.60 16.83 -5.46
CA ALA A 95 3.63 16.55 -4.05
C ALA A 95 5.01 16.08 -3.55
N LEU A 96 5.84 15.49 -4.42
CA LEU A 96 7.22 15.10 -4.08
C LEU A 96 8.11 16.29 -3.72
N ARG A 97 7.75 17.50 -4.15
CA ARG A 97 8.51 18.72 -3.84
C ARG A 97 8.30 19.25 -2.41
N GLU A 98 7.40 18.62 -1.65
CA GLU A 98 7.13 18.98 -0.25
C GLU A 98 8.09 18.26 0.72
N ASP A 99 9.07 17.49 0.20
CA ASP A 99 10.06 16.72 0.97
C ASP A 99 9.43 15.80 2.04
N PRO A 100 8.49 14.92 1.64
CA PRO A 100 7.86 13.99 2.56
C PRO A 100 8.73 12.77 2.82
N ASP A 101 8.72 12.22 4.04
CA ASP A 101 9.32 10.91 4.33
C ASP A 101 8.40 9.76 3.91
N VAL A 102 7.08 9.96 4.09
CA VAL A 102 6.05 8.96 3.81
C VAL A 102 5.00 9.55 2.88
N ILE A 103 4.65 8.82 1.84
CA ILE A 103 3.64 9.22 0.86
C ILE A 103 2.56 8.16 0.78
N LEU A 104 1.30 8.57 0.97
CA LEU A 104 0.13 7.73 0.74
C LEU A 104 -0.56 8.17 -0.55
N VAL A 105 -0.61 7.27 -1.54
CA VAL A 105 -1.34 7.46 -2.79
C VAL A 105 -2.65 6.69 -2.70
N GLY A 106 -3.76 7.39 -2.63
CA GLY A 106 -5.09 6.81 -2.41
C GLY A 106 -5.45 5.73 -3.43
N GLU A 107 -5.15 5.96 -4.71
CA GLU A 107 -5.33 4.97 -5.76
C GLU A 107 -4.36 5.18 -6.93
N ILE A 108 -3.71 4.09 -7.35
CA ILE A 108 -2.85 4.06 -8.54
C ILE A 108 -3.70 3.55 -9.72
N ARG A 109 -4.13 4.47 -10.60
CA ARG A 109 -5.01 4.16 -11.73
C ARG A 109 -4.28 4.05 -13.07
N ASP A 110 -3.15 4.72 -13.20
CA ASP A 110 -2.43 4.90 -14.46
C ASP A 110 -0.92 4.67 -14.33
N GLN A 111 -0.25 4.58 -15.48
CA GLN A 111 1.19 4.34 -15.57
C GLN A 111 2.00 5.51 -14.99
N GLU A 112 1.56 6.77 -15.19
CA GLU A 112 2.27 7.95 -14.70
C GLU A 112 2.35 7.95 -13.18
N THR A 113 1.22 7.72 -12.51
CA THR A 113 1.15 7.61 -11.03
C THR A 113 2.00 6.45 -10.51
N LEU A 114 1.97 5.30 -11.19
CA LEU A 114 2.75 4.13 -10.81
C LEU A 114 4.25 4.36 -10.98
N SER A 115 4.68 4.99 -12.08
CA SER A 115 6.09 5.32 -12.34
C SER A 115 6.61 6.30 -11.29
N THR A 116 5.83 7.33 -10.97
CA THR A 116 6.18 8.31 -9.93
C THR A 116 6.28 7.65 -8.54
N ALA A 117 5.38 6.71 -8.22
CA ALA A 117 5.43 5.96 -6.96
C ALA A 117 6.68 5.07 -6.85
N LEU A 118 7.06 4.41 -7.95
CA LEU A 118 8.28 3.61 -8.01
C LEU A 118 9.54 4.48 -7.88
N GLU A 119 9.60 5.62 -8.56
CA GLU A 119 10.71 6.57 -8.48
C GLU A 119 10.85 7.12 -7.06
N ALA A 120 9.76 7.56 -6.43
CA ALA A 120 9.76 8.04 -5.06
C ALA A 120 10.27 6.95 -4.08
N ALA A 121 9.81 5.70 -4.25
CA ALA A 121 10.25 4.59 -3.42
C ALA A 121 11.75 4.26 -3.58
N GLN A 122 12.33 4.52 -4.74
CA GLN A 122 13.77 4.35 -4.99
C GLN A 122 14.60 5.51 -4.43
N THR A 123 14.08 6.74 -4.52
CA THR A 123 14.80 7.97 -4.15
C THR A 123 14.75 8.31 -2.67
N GLY A 124 14.12 7.51 -1.83
CA GLY A 124 14.23 7.66 -0.38
C GLY A 124 12.91 7.72 0.39
N HIS A 125 11.76 7.68 -0.29
CA HIS A 125 10.45 7.80 0.33
C HIS A 125 9.82 6.43 0.64
N LEU A 126 9.08 6.34 1.74
CA LEU A 126 8.19 5.20 1.99
C LEU A 126 6.84 5.49 1.32
N VAL A 127 6.49 4.70 0.32
CA VAL A 127 5.28 4.93 -0.49
C VAL A 127 4.26 3.84 -0.25
N PHE A 128 3.05 4.22 0.10
CA PHE A 128 1.87 3.37 0.14
C PHE A 128 0.98 3.70 -1.07
N GLY A 129 0.53 2.67 -1.78
CA GLY A 129 -0.41 2.83 -2.89
C GLY A 129 -1.51 1.78 -2.87
N THR A 130 -2.68 2.08 -3.45
CA THR A 130 -3.75 1.08 -3.58
C THR A 130 -3.99 0.68 -5.02
N LEU A 131 -4.39 -0.60 -5.18
CA LEU A 131 -4.81 -1.22 -6.44
C LEU A 131 -6.04 -2.12 -6.21
N HIS A 132 -6.68 -2.58 -7.29
CA HIS A 132 -7.91 -3.39 -7.22
C HIS A 132 -7.70 -4.88 -7.55
N THR A 133 -6.52 -5.41 -7.29
CA THR A 133 -6.21 -6.84 -7.50
C THR A 133 -6.59 -7.68 -6.27
N ASN A 134 -6.94 -8.95 -6.50
CA ASN A 134 -7.47 -9.85 -5.47
C ASN A 134 -6.42 -10.79 -4.84
N SER A 135 -5.16 -10.68 -5.24
CA SER A 135 -4.06 -11.44 -4.64
C SER A 135 -2.72 -10.73 -4.83
N ALA A 136 -1.78 -11.00 -3.95
CA ALA A 136 -0.47 -10.39 -3.99
C ALA A 136 0.31 -10.72 -5.28
N ALA A 137 0.25 -11.96 -5.76
CA ALA A 137 0.89 -12.38 -7.02
C ALA A 137 0.32 -11.63 -8.23
N LYS A 138 -1.02 -11.56 -8.34
CA LYS A 138 -1.69 -10.83 -9.42
C LYS A 138 -1.40 -9.33 -9.39
N THR A 139 -1.09 -8.79 -8.22
CA THR A 139 -0.70 -7.37 -8.09
C THR A 139 0.61 -7.11 -8.82
N VAL A 140 1.62 -7.96 -8.63
CA VAL A 140 2.91 -7.84 -9.33
C VAL A 140 2.71 -7.96 -10.85
N GLU A 141 1.91 -8.93 -11.32
CA GLU A 141 1.58 -9.08 -12.72
C GLU A 141 0.84 -7.85 -13.28
N ARG A 142 -0.11 -7.30 -12.52
CA ARG A 142 -0.86 -6.09 -12.90
C ARG A 142 0.03 -4.88 -13.03
N VAL A 143 0.95 -4.66 -12.07
CA VAL A 143 1.93 -3.57 -12.10
C VAL A 143 2.78 -3.67 -13.37
N LEU A 144 3.31 -4.85 -13.67
CA LEU A 144 4.12 -5.06 -14.88
C LEU A 144 3.32 -4.90 -16.16
N GLY A 145 2.08 -5.39 -16.18
CA GLY A 145 1.18 -5.28 -17.35
C GLY A 145 0.65 -3.88 -17.63
N THR A 146 0.92 -2.90 -16.76
CA THR A 146 0.60 -1.48 -17.01
C THR A 146 1.58 -0.85 -18.00
N TYR A 147 2.77 -1.45 -18.14
CA TYR A 147 3.84 -0.95 -19.01
C TYR A 147 3.91 -1.73 -20.34
N PRO A 148 4.32 -1.07 -21.44
CA PRO A 148 4.56 -1.75 -22.69
C PRO A 148 5.71 -2.78 -22.56
N PRO A 149 5.73 -3.85 -23.39
CA PRO A 149 6.68 -4.96 -23.26
C PRO A 149 8.15 -4.54 -23.19
N GLU A 150 8.53 -3.51 -23.96
CA GLU A 150 9.89 -2.96 -24.02
C GLU A 150 10.34 -2.33 -22.69
N GLU A 151 9.42 -1.78 -21.90
CA GLU A 151 9.71 -1.15 -20.61
C GLU A 151 9.67 -2.14 -19.43
N GLN A 152 8.98 -3.27 -19.58
CA GLN A 152 8.76 -4.23 -18.49
C GLN A 152 10.06 -4.74 -17.87
N GLY A 153 11.15 -4.84 -18.65
CA GLY A 153 12.46 -5.27 -18.15
C GLY A 153 13.04 -4.31 -17.11
N SER A 154 12.96 -3.01 -17.37
CA SER A 154 13.43 -1.97 -16.43
C SER A 154 12.51 -1.88 -15.22
N VAL A 155 11.19 -1.93 -15.44
CA VAL A 155 10.19 -1.90 -14.37
C VAL A 155 10.31 -3.10 -13.43
N ARG A 156 10.59 -4.31 -13.94
CA ARG A 156 10.87 -5.51 -13.11
C ARG A 156 12.04 -5.26 -12.17
N ARG A 157 13.11 -4.66 -12.67
CA ARG A 157 14.29 -4.34 -11.87
C ARG A 157 13.92 -3.34 -10.77
N SER A 158 13.34 -2.19 -11.14
CA SER A 158 12.90 -1.16 -10.21
C SER A 158 11.93 -1.71 -9.15
N LEU A 159 10.92 -2.48 -9.57
CA LEU A 159 9.96 -3.08 -8.65
C LEU A 159 10.62 -4.09 -7.72
N SER A 160 11.54 -4.94 -8.22
CA SER A 160 12.23 -5.93 -7.39
C SER A 160 13.06 -5.28 -6.27
N GLU A 161 13.57 -4.09 -6.49
CA GLU A 161 14.42 -3.35 -5.55
C GLU A 161 13.62 -2.51 -4.57
N SER A 162 12.56 -1.85 -5.05
CA SER A 162 11.78 -0.90 -4.24
C SER A 162 10.58 -1.53 -3.52
N LEU A 163 9.98 -2.61 -4.04
CA LEU A 163 8.85 -3.25 -3.39
C LEU A 163 9.26 -3.82 -2.02
N LEU A 164 8.53 -3.46 -0.98
CA LEU A 164 8.65 -4.05 0.37
C LEU A 164 7.64 -5.16 0.58
N GLY A 165 6.41 -4.95 0.13
CA GLY A 165 5.35 -5.94 0.26
C GLY A 165 4.07 -5.58 -0.47
N VAL A 166 3.21 -6.58 -0.59
CA VAL A 166 1.85 -6.44 -1.11
C VAL A 166 0.89 -7.03 -0.09
N ILE A 167 -0.13 -6.28 0.26
CA ILE A 167 -1.18 -6.65 1.21
C ILE A 167 -2.48 -6.75 0.42
N ALA A 168 -2.84 -7.93 -0.03
CA ALA A 168 -4.13 -8.15 -0.69
C ALA A 168 -5.19 -8.47 0.36
N GLN A 169 -6.26 -7.68 0.40
CA GLN A 169 -7.26 -7.69 1.44
C GLN A 169 -8.65 -7.98 0.90
N GLY A 170 -9.38 -8.80 1.62
CA GLY A 170 -10.81 -9.03 1.42
C GLY A 170 -11.58 -9.01 2.73
N LEU A 171 -12.91 -8.97 2.64
CA LEU A 171 -13.81 -9.05 3.78
C LEU A 171 -14.70 -10.29 3.66
N LEU A 172 -14.82 -11.03 4.75
CA LEU A 172 -15.74 -12.15 4.91
C LEU A 172 -16.82 -11.78 5.93
N LYS A 173 -18.01 -12.29 5.73
CA LYS A 173 -19.07 -12.24 6.76
C LYS A 173 -18.74 -13.26 7.83
N THR A 174 -18.77 -12.85 9.08
CA THR A 174 -18.64 -13.72 10.24
C THR A 174 -19.99 -14.33 10.62
N THR A 175 -20.00 -15.39 11.40
CA THR A 175 -21.21 -16.09 11.85
C THR A 175 -22.14 -15.21 12.69
N ASP A 176 -21.58 -14.19 13.35
CA ASP A 176 -22.30 -13.18 14.13
C ASP A 176 -22.81 -11.99 13.29
N GLY A 177 -22.71 -12.10 11.95
CA GLY A 177 -23.18 -11.07 11.00
C GLY A 177 -22.28 -9.87 10.80
N LYS A 178 -21.12 -9.85 11.47
CA LYS A 178 -20.10 -8.80 11.26
C LYS A 178 -19.23 -9.09 10.04
N ARG A 179 -18.15 -8.33 9.87
CA ARG A 179 -17.18 -8.52 8.82
C ARG A 179 -15.79 -8.70 9.45
N ALA A 180 -15.05 -9.69 8.97
CA ALA A 180 -13.65 -9.89 9.29
C ALA A 180 -12.80 -9.71 8.04
N ALA A 181 -11.68 -9.01 8.18
CA ALA A 181 -10.70 -8.87 7.10
C ALA A 181 -9.82 -10.13 7.05
N PHE A 182 -9.53 -10.57 5.84
CA PHE A 182 -8.47 -11.56 5.59
C PHE A 182 -7.42 -10.94 4.67
N HIS A 183 -6.18 -11.38 4.85
CA HIS A 183 -5.04 -10.82 4.14
C HIS A 183 -4.22 -11.90 3.46
N ASP A 184 -3.84 -11.64 2.21
CA ASP A 184 -2.82 -12.37 1.46
C ASP A 184 -1.61 -11.43 1.37
N ILE A 185 -0.57 -11.68 2.20
CA ILE A 185 0.57 -10.78 2.36
C ILE A 185 1.81 -11.38 1.70
N LEU A 186 2.37 -10.66 0.76
CA LEU A 186 3.65 -10.93 0.14
C LEU A 186 4.70 -10.00 0.74
N ILE A 187 5.76 -10.55 1.32
CA ILE A 187 6.96 -9.81 1.69
C ILE A 187 8.02 -10.04 0.63
N ASN A 188 8.63 -8.96 0.17
CA ASN A 188 9.63 -9.01 -0.90
C ASN A 188 10.99 -9.49 -0.38
N THR A 189 11.09 -10.79 -0.11
CA THR A 189 12.34 -11.48 0.23
C THR A 189 13.26 -11.55 -0.99
N ASP A 190 14.54 -11.92 -0.80
CA ASP A 190 15.49 -12.05 -1.92
C ASP A 190 15.05 -13.09 -2.96
N ALA A 191 14.39 -14.16 -2.52
CA ALA A 191 13.76 -15.11 -3.44
C ALA A 191 12.65 -14.46 -4.27
N CYS A 192 11.83 -13.62 -3.64
CA CYS A 192 10.78 -12.87 -4.31
C CYS A 192 11.35 -11.87 -5.34
N LYS A 193 12.41 -11.15 -4.98
CA LYS A 193 13.13 -10.23 -5.89
C LYS A 193 13.63 -10.95 -7.14
N ASP A 194 14.22 -12.14 -6.96
CA ASP A 194 14.71 -12.95 -8.09
C ASP A 194 13.57 -13.39 -9.01
N PHE A 195 12.43 -13.81 -8.46
CA PHE A 195 11.23 -14.13 -9.24
C PHE A 195 10.72 -12.93 -10.05
N ILE A 196 10.61 -11.75 -9.43
CA ILE A 196 10.15 -10.53 -10.10
C ILE A 196 11.11 -10.20 -11.26
N ARG A 197 12.42 -10.26 -11.04
CA ARG A 197 13.45 -9.96 -12.06
C ARG A 197 13.37 -10.90 -13.26
N ARG A 198 13.24 -12.21 -13.02
CA ARG A 198 13.24 -13.24 -14.09
C ARG A 198 11.93 -13.31 -14.85
N GLY A 199 10.88 -12.64 -14.39
CA GLY A 199 9.57 -12.65 -15.06
C GLY A 199 8.93 -14.02 -15.18
N ARG A 200 9.31 -14.98 -14.34
CA ARG A 200 8.69 -16.29 -14.32
C ARG A 200 7.29 -16.15 -13.75
N SER A 201 6.28 -16.71 -14.44
CA SER A 201 4.92 -16.79 -13.91
C SER A 201 4.98 -17.53 -12.57
N MET A 202 4.59 -16.84 -11.52
CA MET A 202 4.76 -17.36 -10.17
C MET A 202 3.78 -18.49 -9.89
N ARG A 203 4.26 -19.70 -9.83
CA ARG A 203 3.61 -20.75 -9.06
C ARG A 203 3.84 -20.52 -7.56
N TRP A 204 3.43 -19.36 -7.06
CA TRP A 204 3.55 -18.96 -5.65
C TRP A 204 2.86 -19.93 -4.68
N ARG A 205 1.95 -20.77 -5.17
CA ARG A 205 1.16 -21.68 -4.33
C ARG A 205 1.96 -22.74 -3.59
N LYS A 206 3.21 -23.05 -3.99
CA LYS A 206 3.97 -24.15 -3.34
C LYS A 206 4.90 -23.71 -2.22
N SER A 207 5.32 -22.46 -2.17
CA SER A 207 6.19 -21.97 -1.08
C SER A 207 5.43 -21.41 0.12
N TRP A 208 4.15 -21.09 -0.04
CA TRP A 208 3.31 -20.53 1.03
C TRP A 208 2.85 -21.56 2.07
N ASN A 209 2.67 -22.83 1.66
CA ASN A 209 2.29 -23.90 2.60
C ASN A 209 3.40 -24.29 3.60
N ALA A 210 4.63 -23.82 3.41
CA ALA A 210 5.72 -24.10 4.34
C ALA A 210 5.88 -23.07 5.47
N ALA A 211 5.33 -21.86 5.30
CA ALA A 211 5.38 -20.80 6.31
C ALA A 211 4.07 -20.65 7.12
N GLY A 212 3.00 -21.31 6.68
CA GLY A 212 1.65 -21.19 7.26
C GLY A 212 1.30 -22.22 8.34
N SER A 213 2.27 -23.00 8.82
CA SER A 213 2.02 -24.01 9.88
C SER A 213 2.56 -23.59 11.26
N MET A 214 2.39 -22.35 11.65
CA MET A 214 2.51 -21.96 13.06
C MET A 214 1.26 -21.22 13.52
N GLY A 215 0.39 -22.01 14.13
CA GLY A 215 -0.46 -21.68 15.26
C GLY A 215 -1.61 -20.70 15.01
N TRP A 216 -2.80 -21.27 14.90
CA TRP A 216 -4.04 -20.64 15.38
C TRP A 216 -4.16 -20.83 16.87
#